data_34a097933d421ef73622c5a808c4f2dc
#
_entry.id   34a097933d421ef73622c5a808c4f2dc
#
_cell.length_a   1.000
_cell.length_b   1.000
_cell.length_c   1.000
_cell.angle_alpha   90.00
_cell.angle_beta   90.00
_cell.angle_gamma   90.00
#
_symmetry.space_group_name_H-M   'P 1'
#
loop_
_entity.id
_entity.type
_entity.pdbx_description
1 polymer ?
#
loop_
_entity_poly.entity_id
_entity_poly.type
_entity_poly.pdbx_seq_one_letter_code
_entity_poly.pdbx_strand_id
1 'polypeptide(L)'
;MHRMVRDDPQDPDPGFAELYASIPDAVDLEPWLGWCQEAAGPVLYLGVGAGRLAVPLAATGIDLVGVDVHPGMLQRLRARLPGAVMLQTRIEDLDLDRRFPLVIGPSSILARAESLAVGARHSSRRVAMELMNPHWLLEAEHPTVRVLSATAENAEIEVDYPGGWTQAAAIQLRWPEDIESFLGAADLRLETMRGRNPEGELSESSTYYVLARTARPSAVPQRIPDLTATQNLLDR
;
A
#
# COMPACT_ATOMS: atom_id res chain seq x y z
N MET A 1 -4.08 -20.03 -21.98
CA MET A 1 -3.36 -18.90 -22.59
C MET A 1 -2.67 -18.16 -21.47
N HIS A 2 -1.34 -18.04 -21.51
CA HIS A 2 -0.58 -17.32 -20.49
C HIS A 2 -0.73 -15.81 -20.72
N ARG A 3 -1.01 -15.03 -19.67
CA ARG A 3 -1.23 -13.57 -19.74
C ARG A 3 -0.22 -12.89 -18.85
N MET A 4 0.57 -12.00 -19.43
CA MET A 4 1.54 -11.19 -18.68
C MET A 4 0.98 -9.77 -18.51
N VAL A 5 1.12 -9.22 -17.32
CA VAL A 5 0.81 -7.82 -16.98
C VAL A 5 2.04 -7.17 -16.35
N ARG A 6 2.19 -5.87 -16.54
CA ARG A 6 3.29 -5.09 -15.98
C ARG A 6 2.79 -4.13 -14.92
N ASP A 7 3.49 -4.11 -13.79
CA ASP A 7 3.27 -3.12 -12.74
C ASP A 7 4.10 -1.86 -13.06
N ASP A 8 3.52 -0.99 -13.87
CA ASP A 8 4.12 0.29 -14.22
C ASP A 8 3.16 1.44 -13.87
N PRO A 9 3.44 2.23 -12.80
CA PRO A 9 2.59 3.35 -12.43
C PRO A 9 2.57 4.50 -13.46
N GLN A 10 3.50 4.50 -14.43
CA GLN A 10 3.55 5.53 -15.48
C GLN A 10 2.71 5.14 -16.70
N ASP A 11 2.53 3.83 -16.91
CA ASP A 11 1.72 3.28 -18.01
C ASP A 11 0.88 2.10 -17.47
N PRO A 12 -0.24 2.39 -16.77
CA PRO A 12 -1.05 1.36 -16.12
C PRO A 12 -1.60 0.33 -17.09
N ASP A 13 -1.13 -0.92 -17.00
CA ASP A 13 -1.57 -2.01 -17.86
C ASP A 13 -3.04 -2.38 -17.60
N PRO A 14 -3.94 -2.28 -18.61
CA PRO A 14 -5.36 -2.61 -18.44
C PRO A 14 -5.61 -4.04 -17.90
N GLY A 15 -4.75 -4.99 -18.25
CA GLY A 15 -4.80 -6.37 -17.76
C GLY A 15 -4.62 -6.50 -16.26
N PHE A 16 -3.98 -5.51 -15.64
CA PHE A 16 -3.78 -5.47 -14.19
C PHE A 16 -5.11 -5.45 -13.41
N ALA A 17 -6.08 -4.67 -13.89
CA ALA A 17 -7.41 -4.64 -13.29
C ALA A 17 -8.16 -5.97 -13.45
N GLU A 18 -7.94 -6.70 -14.55
CA GLU A 18 -8.51 -8.03 -14.76
C GLU A 18 -7.88 -9.07 -13.83
N LEU A 19 -6.53 -9.06 -13.72
CA LEU A 19 -5.81 -9.92 -12.79
C LEU A 19 -6.33 -9.72 -11.36
N TYR A 20 -6.34 -8.50 -10.87
CA TYR A 20 -6.73 -8.20 -9.49
C TYR A 20 -8.22 -8.48 -9.20
N ALA A 21 -9.09 -8.39 -10.21
CA ALA A 21 -10.48 -8.81 -10.08
C ALA A 21 -10.63 -10.33 -9.94
N SER A 22 -9.66 -11.12 -10.39
CA SER A 22 -9.68 -12.58 -10.25
C SER A 22 -9.13 -13.07 -8.90
N ILE A 23 -8.45 -12.20 -8.15
CA ILE A 23 -7.89 -12.53 -6.84
C ILE A 23 -8.95 -12.24 -5.75
N PRO A 24 -9.22 -13.17 -4.83
CA PRO A 24 -10.20 -12.96 -3.76
C PRO A 24 -9.78 -11.84 -2.81
N ASP A 25 -10.77 -11.28 -2.11
CA ASP A 25 -10.51 -10.32 -1.04
C ASP A 25 -9.65 -10.91 0.08
N ALA A 26 -8.99 -10.05 0.81
CA ALA A 26 -8.23 -10.44 1.98
C ALA A 26 -9.20 -11.01 3.05
N VAL A 27 -8.92 -12.22 3.52
CA VAL A 27 -9.66 -12.87 4.60
C VAL A 27 -9.04 -12.59 5.97
N ASP A 28 -7.72 -12.41 6.01
CA ASP A 28 -6.99 -11.95 7.18
C ASP A 28 -6.70 -10.46 7.02
N LEU A 29 -7.23 -9.65 7.92
CA LEU A 29 -7.10 -8.21 7.89
C LEU A 29 -6.03 -7.68 8.83
N GLU A 30 -5.41 -8.55 9.64
CA GLU A 30 -4.35 -8.11 10.53
C GLU A 30 -3.00 -7.94 9.79
N PRO A 31 -2.22 -6.95 10.18
CA PRO A 31 -2.37 -5.99 11.29
C PRO A 31 -3.21 -4.75 10.94
N TRP A 32 -3.70 -4.66 9.71
CA TRP A 32 -4.35 -3.45 9.18
C TRP A 32 -5.59 -3.05 9.99
N LEU A 33 -6.44 -4.04 10.32
CA LEU A 33 -7.69 -3.78 11.05
C LEU A 33 -7.39 -3.19 12.43
N GLY A 34 -6.49 -3.80 13.19
CA GLY A 34 -6.11 -3.28 14.52
C GLY A 34 -5.56 -1.86 14.44
N TRP A 35 -4.66 -1.58 13.51
CA TRP A 35 -4.10 -0.24 13.34
C TRP A 35 -5.12 0.81 12.87
N CYS A 36 -6.04 0.43 11.98
CA CYS A 36 -7.12 1.31 11.55
C CYS A 36 -8.08 1.64 12.69
N GLN A 37 -8.44 0.67 13.52
CA GLN A 37 -9.30 0.87 14.69
C GLN A 37 -8.65 1.80 15.73
N GLU A 38 -7.35 1.63 15.98
CA GLU A 38 -6.57 2.48 16.88
C GLU A 38 -6.37 3.91 16.36
N ALA A 39 -6.49 4.14 15.06
CA ALA A 39 -6.34 5.45 14.44
C ALA A 39 -7.45 6.42 14.86
N ALA A 40 -8.64 5.90 15.20
CA ALA A 40 -9.81 6.67 15.66
C ALA A 40 -10.19 7.83 14.71
N GLY A 41 -10.12 7.60 13.40
CA GLY A 41 -10.45 8.59 12.36
C GLY A 41 -10.24 8.03 10.96
N PRO A 42 -10.45 8.85 9.93
CA PRO A 42 -10.30 8.39 8.55
C PRO A 42 -8.86 7.99 8.23
N VAL A 43 -8.73 6.96 7.41
CA VAL A 43 -7.45 6.38 6.99
C VAL A 43 -7.18 6.73 5.53
N LEU A 44 -5.99 7.21 5.22
CA LEU A 44 -5.53 7.37 3.85
C LEU A 44 -4.88 6.07 3.39
N TYR A 45 -5.42 5.48 2.31
CA TYR A 45 -4.92 4.24 1.74
C TYR A 45 -4.26 4.51 0.39
N LEU A 46 -2.94 4.44 0.33
CA LEU A 46 -2.13 4.61 -0.87
C LEU A 46 -1.99 3.27 -1.61
N GLY A 47 -2.28 3.28 -2.92
CA GLY A 47 -2.32 2.07 -3.73
C GLY A 47 -3.52 1.17 -3.42
N VAL A 48 -4.72 1.77 -3.35
CA VAL A 48 -5.93 1.04 -2.92
C VAL A 48 -6.38 -0.05 -3.89
N GLY A 49 -5.98 0.03 -5.16
CA GLY A 49 -6.26 -0.94 -6.21
C GLY A 49 -7.76 -1.21 -6.42
N ALA A 50 -8.09 -2.47 -6.69
CA ALA A 50 -9.48 -2.94 -6.83
C ALA A 50 -10.19 -3.20 -5.49
N GLY A 51 -9.53 -2.91 -4.36
CA GLY A 51 -10.12 -2.92 -3.03
C GLY A 51 -10.08 -4.25 -2.29
N ARG A 52 -9.15 -5.15 -2.63
CA ARG A 52 -9.04 -6.46 -1.97
C ARG A 52 -8.92 -6.39 -0.45
N LEU A 53 -8.24 -5.37 0.07
CA LEU A 53 -8.16 -5.09 1.50
C LEU A 53 -9.14 -3.98 1.90
N ALA A 54 -9.37 -2.97 1.04
CA ALA A 54 -10.20 -1.82 1.37
C ALA A 54 -11.67 -2.19 1.58
N VAL A 55 -12.23 -3.11 0.77
CA VAL A 55 -13.64 -3.52 0.89
C VAL A 55 -13.91 -4.22 2.23
N PRO A 56 -13.13 -5.26 2.63
CA PRO A 56 -13.35 -5.87 3.93
C PRO A 56 -13.04 -4.92 5.11
N LEU A 57 -12.06 -4.01 5.03
CA LEU A 57 -11.85 -2.99 6.05
C LEU A 57 -13.05 -2.04 6.18
N ALA A 58 -13.58 -1.55 5.05
CA ALA A 58 -14.77 -0.68 5.06
C ALA A 58 -16.00 -1.40 5.63
N ALA A 59 -16.14 -2.71 5.40
CA ALA A 59 -17.23 -3.51 5.97
C ALA A 59 -17.18 -3.59 7.51
N THR A 60 -16.03 -3.35 8.14
CA THR A 60 -15.88 -3.23 9.60
C THR A 60 -16.13 -1.81 10.13
N GLY A 61 -16.50 -0.88 9.26
CA GLY A 61 -16.79 0.51 9.64
C GLY A 61 -15.58 1.45 9.56
N ILE A 62 -14.46 1.03 8.99
CA ILE A 62 -13.31 1.92 8.77
C ILE A 62 -13.62 2.90 7.65
N ASP A 63 -13.47 4.21 7.95
CA ASP A 63 -13.58 5.29 6.96
C ASP A 63 -12.27 5.41 6.17
N LEU A 64 -12.36 5.19 4.84
CA LEU A 64 -11.20 5.12 3.95
C LEU A 64 -11.25 6.22 2.89
N VAL A 65 -10.12 6.88 2.68
CA VAL A 65 -9.83 7.67 1.49
C VAL A 65 -8.78 6.91 0.68
N GLY A 66 -9.18 6.39 -0.49
CA GLY A 66 -8.31 5.58 -1.35
C GLY A 66 -7.63 6.41 -2.42
N VAL A 67 -6.36 6.08 -2.72
CA VAL A 67 -5.59 6.68 -3.82
C VAL A 67 -5.04 5.57 -4.69
N ASP A 68 -5.22 5.69 -6.00
CA ASP A 68 -4.60 4.79 -6.97
C ASP A 68 -4.44 5.51 -8.32
N VAL A 69 -3.46 5.09 -9.11
CA VAL A 69 -3.24 5.64 -10.46
C VAL A 69 -4.11 4.93 -11.49
N HIS A 70 -4.50 3.67 -11.24
CA HIS A 70 -5.10 2.78 -12.23
C HIS A 70 -6.62 2.99 -12.36
N PRO A 71 -7.11 3.57 -13.50
CA PRO A 71 -8.53 3.90 -13.64
C PRO A 71 -9.44 2.67 -13.59
N GLY A 72 -9.04 1.55 -14.22
CA GLY A 72 -9.82 0.32 -14.24
C GLY A 72 -9.97 -0.34 -12.87
N MET A 73 -8.96 -0.22 -12.00
CA MET A 73 -9.04 -0.68 -10.62
C MET A 73 -10.00 0.18 -9.80
N LEU A 74 -9.86 1.51 -9.89
CA LEU A 74 -10.73 2.44 -9.18
C LEU A 74 -12.19 2.33 -9.64
N GLN A 75 -12.44 2.11 -10.93
CA GLN A 75 -13.79 1.86 -11.43
C GLN A 75 -14.43 0.64 -10.75
N ARG A 76 -13.69 -0.46 -10.60
CA ARG A 76 -14.17 -1.67 -9.92
C ARG A 76 -14.39 -1.42 -8.43
N LEU A 77 -13.49 -0.68 -7.79
CA LEU A 77 -13.61 -0.35 -6.38
C LEU A 77 -14.81 0.56 -6.10
N ARG A 78 -15.03 1.60 -6.91
CA ARG A 78 -16.21 2.49 -6.79
C ARG A 78 -17.54 1.74 -6.90
N ALA A 79 -17.60 0.70 -7.75
CA ALA A 79 -18.79 -0.15 -7.87
C ALA A 79 -19.06 -0.96 -6.58
N ARG A 80 -18.00 -1.29 -5.81
CA ARG A 80 -18.09 -2.07 -4.56
C ARG A 80 -18.25 -1.20 -3.31
N LEU A 81 -17.70 0.02 -3.35
CA LEU A 81 -17.72 1.02 -2.27
C LEU A 81 -18.20 2.38 -2.81
N PRO A 82 -19.48 2.54 -3.20
CA PRO A 82 -19.96 3.74 -3.89
C PRO A 82 -19.93 5.01 -3.01
N GLY A 83 -19.86 4.86 -1.69
CA GLY A 83 -19.79 5.99 -0.75
C GLY A 83 -18.38 6.40 -0.33
N ALA A 84 -17.34 5.65 -0.74
CA ALA A 84 -15.97 5.94 -0.32
C ALA A 84 -15.29 6.93 -1.28
N VAL A 85 -14.46 7.81 -0.72
CA VAL A 85 -13.70 8.79 -1.51
C VAL A 85 -12.52 8.09 -2.16
N MET A 86 -12.48 8.12 -3.51
CA MET A 86 -11.42 7.49 -4.31
C MET A 86 -10.79 8.52 -5.25
N LEU A 87 -9.51 8.78 -5.07
CA LEU A 87 -8.74 9.75 -5.84
C LEU A 87 -7.90 9.02 -6.89
N GLN A 88 -8.03 9.43 -8.15
CA GLN A 88 -7.20 8.93 -9.24
C GLN A 88 -6.01 9.85 -9.45
N THR A 89 -4.88 9.50 -8.87
CA THR A 89 -3.63 10.25 -9.02
C THR A 89 -2.45 9.35 -8.69
N ARG A 90 -1.27 9.74 -9.14
CA ARG A 90 -0.02 9.12 -8.69
C ARG A 90 0.23 9.52 -7.24
N ILE A 91 0.87 8.64 -6.48
CA ILE A 91 1.20 8.92 -5.08
C ILE A 91 2.12 10.15 -4.98
N GLU A 92 3.10 10.26 -5.87
CA GLU A 92 4.07 11.35 -5.90
C GLU A 92 3.41 12.72 -6.13
N ASP A 93 2.30 12.74 -6.88
CA ASP A 93 1.54 13.95 -7.24
C ASP A 93 0.41 14.25 -6.24
N LEU A 94 0.23 13.40 -5.22
CA LEU A 94 -0.82 13.59 -4.23
C LEU A 94 -0.52 14.81 -3.36
N ASP A 95 -1.44 15.77 -3.34
CA ASP A 95 -1.40 16.94 -2.48
C ASP A 95 -2.80 17.21 -1.92
N LEU A 96 -3.00 16.82 -0.66
CA LEU A 96 -4.25 17.02 0.06
C LEU A 96 -4.02 18.05 1.17
N ASP A 97 -4.85 19.08 1.23
CA ASP A 97 -4.82 20.09 2.29
C ASP A 97 -5.40 19.52 3.61
N ARG A 98 -5.00 18.28 3.93
CA ARG A 98 -5.37 17.62 5.19
C ARG A 98 -4.39 16.50 5.53
N ARG A 99 -4.38 16.13 6.81
CA ARG A 99 -3.65 14.97 7.32
C ARG A 99 -4.58 13.94 7.93
N PHE A 100 -4.14 12.71 7.93
CA PHE A 100 -4.88 11.55 8.41
C PHE A 100 -4.20 10.98 9.67
N PRO A 101 -4.96 10.49 10.66
CA PRO A 101 -4.37 9.84 11.84
C PRO A 101 -3.51 8.63 11.45
N LEU A 102 -3.88 7.94 10.38
CA LEU A 102 -3.14 6.83 9.82
C LEU A 102 -3.09 6.92 8.28
N VAL A 103 -1.91 6.69 7.74
CA VAL A 103 -1.68 6.44 6.31
C VAL A 103 -1.22 4.99 6.16
N ILE A 104 -1.84 4.22 5.25
CA ILE A 104 -1.44 2.85 4.99
C ILE A 104 -0.99 2.68 3.53
N GLY A 105 0.05 1.85 3.31
CA GLY A 105 0.56 1.46 2.01
C GLY A 105 0.95 -0.01 1.98
N PRO A 106 0.00 -0.93 1.73
CA PRO A 106 0.28 -2.35 1.52
C PRO A 106 1.07 -2.62 0.23
N SER A 107 1.52 -3.86 0.06
CA SER A 107 2.12 -4.36 -1.20
C SER A 107 3.33 -3.54 -1.69
N SER A 108 4.21 -3.16 -0.77
CA SER A 108 5.45 -2.41 -1.04
C SER A 108 5.27 -1.02 -1.69
N ILE A 109 4.06 -0.48 -1.67
CA ILE A 109 3.75 0.86 -2.24
C ILE A 109 4.62 1.95 -1.61
N LEU A 110 4.95 1.84 -0.33
CA LEU A 110 5.78 2.80 0.40
C LEU A 110 7.27 2.41 0.46
N ALA A 111 7.71 1.45 -0.35
CA ALA A 111 9.13 1.10 -0.44
C ALA A 111 9.99 2.20 -1.10
N ARG A 112 9.39 3.08 -1.91
CA ARG A 112 10.08 4.22 -2.52
C ARG A 112 10.16 5.38 -1.55
N ALA A 113 11.32 6.07 -1.51
CA ALA A 113 11.53 7.20 -0.62
C ALA A 113 10.53 8.35 -0.88
N GLU A 114 10.22 8.60 -2.16
CA GLU A 114 9.26 9.61 -2.58
C GLU A 114 7.84 9.27 -2.08
N SER A 115 7.40 8.03 -2.27
CA SER A 115 6.09 7.57 -1.80
C SER A 115 6.00 7.60 -0.27
N LEU A 116 7.07 7.21 0.44
CA LEU A 116 7.13 7.28 1.90
C LEU A 116 7.04 8.74 2.39
N ALA A 117 7.76 9.67 1.75
CA ALA A 117 7.70 11.09 2.08
C ALA A 117 6.29 11.67 1.88
N VAL A 118 5.57 11.23 0.84
CA VAL A 118 4.15 11.59 0.63
C VAL A 118 3.28 11.02 1.76
N GLY A 119 3.45 9.75 2.12
CA GLY A 119 2.75 9.14 3.24
C GLY A 119 2.99 9.88 4.55
N ALA A 120 4.24 10.24 4.83
CA ALA A 120 4.63 10.97 6.04
C ALA A 120 4.00 12.38 6.10
N ARG A 121 4.04 13.16 5.00
CA ARG A 121 3.47 14.51 5.00
C ARG A 121 1.95 14.54 5.16
N HIS A 122 1.25 13.49 4.71
CA HIS A 122 -0.20 13.35 4.87
C HIS A 122 -0.60 12.65 6.17
N SER A 123 0.37 12.18 6.97
CA SER A 123 0.10 11.60 8.28
C SER A 123 0.19 12.64 9.39
N SER A 124 -0.80 12.64 10.28
CA SER A 124 -0.73 13.42 11.53
C SER A 124 -0.17 12.61 12.71
N ARG A 125 -0.11 11.27 12.58
CA ARG A 125 0.31 10.41 13.68
C ARG A 125 1.13 9.20 13.23
N ARG A 126 0.58 8.32 12.36
CA ARG A 126 1.20 7.05 12.01
C ARG A 126 1.18 6.76 10.51
N VAL A 127 2.22 6.07 10.05
CA VAL A 127 2.30 5.47 8.71
C VAL A 127 2.52 3.97 8.89
N ALA A 128 1.73 3.17 8.20
CA ALA A 128 1.85 1.72 8.21
C ALA A 128 2.12 1.20 6.79
N MET A 129 3.03 0.24 6.66
CA MET A 129 3.41 -0.33 5.38
C MET A 129 3.63 -1.83 5.47
N GLU A 130 3.44 -2.51 4.35
CA GLU A 130 3.87 -3.87 4.10
C GLU A 130 4.96 -3.82 3.05
N LEU A 131 6.05 -4.52 3.31
CA LEU A 131 7.22 -4.55 2.44
C LEU A 131 7.58 -5.99 2.09
N MET A 132 7.97 -6.24 0.84
CA MET A 132 8.58 -7.50 0.44
C MET A 132 9.85 -7.72 1.27
N ASN A 133 10.01 -8.91 1.82
CA ASN A 133 11.18 -9.23 2.61
C ASN A 133 12.33 -9.70 1.70
N PRO A 134 13.45 -8.94 1.63
CA PRO A 134 14.59 -9.31 0.78
C PRO A 134 15.24 -10.63 1.18
N HIS A 135 15.31 -10.96 2.48
CA HIS A 135 15.84 -12.23 2.95
C HIS A 135 15.03 -13.39 2.37
N TRP A 136 13.71 -13.36 2.55
CA TRP A 136 12.85 -14.40 1.98
C TRP A 136 12.98 -14.45 0.45
N LEU A 137 12.96 -13.30 -0.23
CA LEU A 137 12.94 -13.23 -1.69
C LEU A 137 14.22 -13.78 -2.34
N LEU A 138 15.39 -13.51 -1.74
CA LEU A 138 16.70 -13.77 -2.36
C LEU A 138 17.39 -15.04 -1.86
N GLU A 139 16.97 -15.59 -0.72
CA GLU A 139 17.64 -16.74 -0.09
C GLU A 139 17.08 -18.11 -0.50
N ALA A 140 15.89 -18.15 -1.13
CA ALA A 140 15.26 -19.38 -1.54
C ALA A 140 14.58 -19.29 -2.91
N GLU A 141 14.34 -20.45 -3.55
CA GLU A 141 13.47 -20.55 -4.71
C GLU A 141 12.01 -20.62 -4.25
N HIS A 142 11.13 -19.89 -4.95
CA HIS A 142 9.71 -19.82 -4.64
C HIS A 142 8.87 -20.37 -5.80
N PRO A 143 7.83 -21.17 -5.53
CA PRO A 143 7.02 -21.79 -6.57
C PRO A 143 6.31 -20.82 -7.50
N THR A 144 6.00 -19.61 -6.99
CA THR A 144 5.19 -18.60 -7.70
C THR A 144 5.91 -17.28 -7.91
N VAL A 145 7.14 -17.13 -7.43
CA VAL A 145 7.94 -15.90 -7.57
C VAL A 145 9.27 -16.24 -8.20
N ARG A 146 9.60 -15.58 -9.29
CA ARG A 146 10.90 -15.69 -9.96
C ARG A 146 11.64 -14.36 -9.86
N VAL A 147 12.86 -14.38 -9.35
CA VAL A 147 13.76 -13.23 -9.37
C VAL A 147 14.52 -13.26 -10.69
N LEU A 148 14.35 -12.26 -11.53
CA LEU A 148 15.03 -12.14 -12.84
C LEU A 148 16.38 -11.45 -12.69
N SER A 149 16.43 -10.41 -11.88
CA SER A 149 17.66 -9.69 -11.51
C SER A 149 17.50 -9.07 -10.11
N ALA A 150 18.60 -8.90 -9.39
CA ALA A 150 18.60 -8.24 -8.11
C ALA A 150 19.91 -7.48 -7.84
N THR A 151 19.78 -6.37 -7.14
CA THR A 151 20.85 -5.62 -6.48
C THR A 151 20.54 -5.52 -4.97
N ALA A 152 21.35 -4.82 -4.20
CA ALA A 152 21.05 -4.59 -2.79
C ALA A 152 19.75 -3.77 -2.57
N GLU A 153 19.35 -2.95 -3.55
CA GLU A 153 18.24 -2.00 -3.40
C GLU A 153 17.02 -2.32 -4.27
N ASN A 154 17.18 -3.10 -5.33
CA ASN A 154 16.12 -3.35 -6.32
C ASN A 154 16.11 -4.79 -6.77
N ALA A 155 14.94 -5.29 -7.15
CA ALA A 155 14.80 -6.56 -7.85
C ALA A 155 13.75 -6.44 -8.97
N GLU A 156 14.00 -7.16 -10.07
CA GLU A 156 13.01 -7.45 -11.09
C GLU A 156 12.46 -8.85 -10.83
N ILE A 157 11.17 -8.96 -10.70
CA ILE A 157 10.49 -10.21 -10.37
C ILE A 157 9.34 -10.50 -11.32
N GLU A 158 9.02 -11.76 -11.42
CA GLU A 158 7.76 -12.24 -11.97
C GLU A 158 7.00 -13.02 -10.90
N VAL A 159 5.71 -12.74 -10.77
CA VAL A 159 4.81 -13.43 -9.84
C VAL A 159 3.73 -14.13 -10.62
N ASP A 160 3.61 -15.45 -10.44
CA ASP A 160 2.57 -16.25 -11.05
C ASP A 160 1.31 -16.29 -10.18
N TYR A 161 0.18 -16.02 -10.80
CA TYR A 161 -1.13 -16.05 -10.18
C TYR A 161 -2.01 -17.16 -10.76
N PRO A 162 -3.02 -17.61 -10.03
CA PRO A 162 -4.03 -18.53 -10.55
C PRO A 162 -4.69 -18.00 -11.83
N GLY A 163 -5.11 -18.90 -12.70
CA GLY A 163 -5.73 -18.55 -13.97
C GLY A 163 -4.75 -18.22 -15.10
N GLY A 164 -3.45 -18.50 -14.92
CA GLY A 164 -2.42 -18.34 -15.95
C GLY A 164 -1.96 -16.89 -16.13
N TRP A 165 -2.05 -16.08 -15.08
CA TRP A 165 -1.51 -14.74 -15.05
C TRP A 165 -0.08 -14.71 -14.51
N THR A 166 0.76 -13.86 -15.10
CA THR A 166 2.07 -13.50 -14.55
C THR A 166 2.16 -11.97 -14.48
N GLN A 167 2.53 -11.48 -13.31
CA GLN A 167 2.85 -10.06 -13.09
C GLN A 167 4.36 -9.88 -13.14
N ALA A 168 4.85 -9.01 -14.02
CA ALA A 168 6.22 -8.51 -13.99
C ALA A 168 6.27 -7.20 -13.21
N ALA A 169 7.18 -7.10 -12.25
CA ALA A 169 7.33 -5.93 -11.41
C ALA A 169 8.82 -5.61 -11.14
N ALA A 170 9.13 -4.31 -11.12
CA ALA A 170 10.37 -3.81 -10.56
C ALA A 170 10.08 -3.29 -9.14
N ILE A 171 10.66 -3.92 -8.14
CA ILE A 171 10.43 -3.59 -6.73
C ILE A 171 11.68 -2.99 -6.08
N GLN A 172 11.47 -2.07 -5.15
CA GLN A 172 12.54 -1.60 -4.28
C GLN A 172 12.62 -2.50 -3.04
N LEU A 173 13.81 -2.99 -2.78
CA LEU A 173 14.11 -3.79 -1.60
C LEU A 173 14.39 -2.86 -0.41
N ARG A 174 13.73 -3.16 0.70
CA ARG A 174 14.01 -2.53 1.99
C ARG A 174 14.37 -3.63 2.97
N TRP A 175 15.61 -3.59 3.44
CA TRP A 175 16.10 -4.58 4.39
C TRP A 175 15.58 -4.26 5.79
N PRO A 176 15.09 -5.25 6.55
CA PRO A 176 14.61 -5.01 7.91
C PRO A 176 15.61 -4.31 8.81
N GLU A 177 16.90 -4.62 8.69
CA GLU A 177 17.98 -4.02 9.45
C GLU A 177 18.22 -2.54 9.15
N ASP A 178 17.84 -2.06 7.96
CA ASP A 178 18.00 -0.68 7.52
C ASP A 178 16.71 0.16 7.68
N ILE A 179 15.62 -0.44 8.16
CA ILE A 179 14.30 0.19 8.16
C ILE A 179 14.25 1.47 8.99
N GLU A 180 14.95 1.53 10.11
CA GLU A 180 14.98 2.74 10.94
C GLU A 180 15.65 3.92 10.22
N SER A 181 16.71 3.66 9.48
CA SER A 181 17.37 4.67 8.65
C SER A 181 16.47 5.16 7.53
N PHE A 182 15.79 4.23 6.86
CA PHE A 182 14.82 4.55 5.81
C PHE A 182 13.66 5.41 6.32
N LEU A 183 13.09 5.06 7.47
CA LEU A 183 12.04 5.83 8.13
C LEU A 183 12.53 7.21 8.57
N GLY A 184 13.75 7.28 9.12
CA GLY A 184 14.36 8.52 9.60
C GLY A 184 14.50 9.57 8.51
N ALA A 185 14.79 9.16 7.26
CA ALA A 185 14.86 10.06 6.11
C ALA A 185 13.52 10.75 5.78
N ALA A 186 12.39 10.21 6.24
CA ALA A 186 11.05 10.78 6.10
C ALA A 186 10.49 11.37 7.41
N ASP A 187 11.33 11.68 8.41
CA ASP A 187 10.93 12.15 9.74
C ASP A 187 9.96 11.19 10.48
N LEU A 188 10.11 9.89 10.23
CA LEU A 188 9.37 8.83 10.89
C LEU A 188 10.25 8.07 11.89
N ARG A 189 9.63 7.46 12.90
CA ARG A 189 10.28 6.59 13.88
C ARG A 189 9.54 5.25 13.94
N LEU A 190 10.29 4.17 13.94
CA LEU A 190 9.74 2.83 14.10
C LEU A 190 8.99 2.68 15.41
N GLU A 191 7.76 2.14 15.37
CA GLU A 191 7.00 1.70 16.54
C GLU A 191 7.00 0.17 16.63
N THR A 192 6.65 -0.52 15.54
CA THR A 192 6.69 -1.98 15.47
C THR A 192 7.13 -2.45 14.09
N MET A 193 7.80 -3.60 14.06
CA MET A 193 8.11 -4.36 12.86
C MET A 193 7.88 -5.84 13.15
N ARG A 194 7.17 -6.53 12.25
CA ARG A 194 6.88 -7.97 12.40
C ARG A 194 6.66 -8.66 11.06
N GLY A 195 6.90 -9.95 11.01
CA GLY A 195 6.52 -10.79 9.88
C GLY A 195 5.00 -10.97 9.78
N ARG A 196 4.58 -11.65 8.73
CA ARG A 196 3.17 -12.02 8.52
C ARG A 196 2.66 -12.95 9.62
N ASN A 197 3.49 -13.93 10.04
CA ASN A 197 3.25 -14.70 11.26
C ASN A 197 3.90 -13.97 12.44
N PRO A 198 3.14 -13.46 13.42
CA PRO A 198 3.70 -12.73 14.56
C PRO A 198 4.62 -13.56 15.46
N GLU A 199 4.44 -14.90 15.45
CA GLU A 199 5.22 -15.84 16.26
C GLU A 199 6.39 -16.47 15.47
N GLY A 200 6.48 -16.22 14.14
CA GLY A 200 7.52 -16.77 13.27
C GLY A 200 8.75 -15.87 13.17
N GLU A 201 9.83 -16.45 12.67
CA GLU A 201 11.03 -15.71 12.34
C GLU A 201 10.75 -14.71 11.21
N LEU A 202 11.28 -13.48 11.36
CA LEU A 202 11.07 -12.44 10.35
C LEU A 202 11.64 -12.85 8.99
N SER A 203 12.79 -13.52 8.98
CA SER A 203 13.48 -14.01 7.78
C SER A 203 12.65 -15.01 6.96
N GLU A 204 11.79 -15.77 7.62
CA GLU A 204 10.91 -16.76 6.95
C GLU A 204 9.65 -16.14 6.33
N SER A 205 9.36 -14.88 6.65
CA SER A 205 8.15 -14.21 6.19
C SER A 205 8.36 -13.59 4.81
N SER A 206 7.46 -13.87 3.86
CA SER A 206 7.51 -13.30 2.49
C SER A 206 7.41 -11.78 2.47
N THR A 207 6.69 -11.23 3.45
CA THR A 207 6.54 -9.79 3.65
C THR A 207 6.68 -9.47 5.13
N TYR A 208 7.02 -8.22 5.44
CA TYR A 208 6.98 -7.73 6.79
C TYR A 208 6.21 -6.43 6.89
N TYR A 209 5.61 -6.22 8.04
CA TYR A 209 4.81 -5.05 8.36
C TYR A 209 5.56 -4.10 9.23
N VAL A 210 5.46 -2.82 8.93
CA VAL A 210 6.08 -1.73 9.68
C VAL A 210 5.01 -0.74 10.07
N LEU A 211 4.95 -0.40 11.36
CA LEU A 211 4.22 0.74 11.87
C LEU A 211 5.22 1.78 12.35
N ALA A 212 5.11 2.99 11.83
CA ALA A 212 5.96 4.10 12.19
C ALA A 212 5.12 5.30 12.65
N ARG A 213 5.64 6.11 13.56
CA ARG A 213 5.02 7.35 14.00
C ARG A 213 5.76 8.57 13.46
N THR A 214 5.07 9.67 13.24
CA THR A 214 5.69 10.95 12.90
C THR A 214 6.57 11.44 14.06
N ALA A 215 7.79 11.90 13.74
CA ALA A 215 8.74 12.37 14.74
C ALA A 215 8.26 13.65 15.48
N ARG A 216 7.42 14.44 14.82
CA ARG A 216 6.78 15.63 15.40
C ARG A 216 5.27 15.47 15.35
N PRO A 217 4.56 15.42 16.49
CA PRO A 217 3.11 15.48 16.49
C PRO A 217 2.68 16.84 15.90
N SER A 218 1.99 16.79 14.75
CA SER A 218 1.43 18.00 14.16
C SER A 218 0.17 18.38 14.94
N ALA A 219 0.02 19.65 15.30
CA ALA A 219 -1.25 20.16 15.80
C ALA A 219 -2.32 19.92 14.72
N VAL A 220 -3.30 19.10 15.01
CA VAL A 220 -4.39 18.75 14.10
C VAL A 220 -5.25 19.98 13.88
N PRO A 221 -5.43 20.50 12.65
CA PRO A 221 -6.49 21.46 12.37
C PRO A 221 -7.85 20.77 12.57
N GLN A 222 -8.67 21.28 13.48
CA GLN A 222 -9.97 20.69 13.86
C GLN A 222 -11.11 20.92 12.84
N ARG A 223 -10.83 21.26 11.58
CA ARG A 223 -11.87 21.39 10.56
C ARG A 223 -11.75 20.25 9.56
N ILE A 224 -12.77 19.41 9.51
CA ILE A 224 -12.99 18.43 8.44
C ILE A 224 -13.62 19.20 7.26
N PRO A 225 -12.89 19.50 6.18
CA PRO A 225 -13.51 20.01 4.96
C PRO A 225 -14.34 18.90 4.31
N ASP A 226 -15.46 19.25 3.72
CA ASP A 226 -16.31 18.35 2.96
C ASP A 226 -15.58 17.89 1.69
N LEU A 227 -15.12 16.62 1.67
CA LEU A 227 -14.39 16.05 0.54
C LEU A 227 -15.25 15.81 -0.71
N THR A 228 -16.58 15.89 -0.60
CA THR A 228 -17.49 15.80 -1.76
C THR A 228 -17.26 16.93 -2.77
N ALA A 229 -16.74 18.07 -2.32
CA ALA A 229 -16.39 19.19 -3.19
C ALA A 229 -15.12 18.95 -4.02
N THR A 230 -14.15 18.19 -3.48
CA THR A 230 -12.87 17.92 -4.17
C THR A 230 -13.03 16.88 -5.27
N GLN A 231 -13.91 15.90 -5.10
CA GLN A 231 -14.22 14.89 -6.11
C GLN A 231 -14.82 15.51 -7.38
N ASN A 232 -15.68 16.53 -7.24
CA ASN A 232 -16.29 17.23 -8.36
C ASN A 232 -15.32 18.11 -9.17
N LEU A 233 -14.13 18.39 -8.66
CA LEU A 233 -13.09 19.16 -9.35
C LEU A 233 -12.14 18.28 -10.16
N LEU A 234 -11.99 17.01 -9.79
CA LEU A 234 -11.10 16.05 -10.47
C LEU A 234 -11.84 15.22 -11.54
N ASP A 235 -13.18 15.20 -11.53
CA ASP A 235 -14.03 14.54 -12.52
C ASP A 235 -14.42 15.48 -13.70
N ARG A 236 -13.81 16.66 -13.82
CA ARG A 236 -13.96 17.62 -14.94
C ARG A 236 -12.71 17.67 -15.77
#